data_2cb35607217b0e9c2dd2eebc33a2146c
#
_entry.id   2cb35607217b0e9c2dd2eebc33a2146c
#
_cell.length_a   1.000
_cell.length_b   1.000
_cell.length_c   1.000
_cell.angle_alpha   90.00
_cell.angle_beta   90.00
_cell.angle_gamma   90.00
#
_symmetry.space_group_name_H-M   'P 1'
#
loop_
_entity.id
_entity.type
_entity.pdbx_description
1 polymer ?
#
loop_
_entity_poly.entity_id
_entity_poly.type
_entity_poly.pdbx_seq_one_letter_code
_entity_poly.pdbx_strand_id
1 'polypeptide(L)'
;MTAESAVVSHATRPEQRTVAGTLEDIEARVAEEKVEPPALIVVGEVVRLHETINWFESKPLFGRRVVVTRAREQASDLKRLFEESGAQVVQFPTIEIVPPESFASLDRAVDEAWEWLIFTSTNGVSAFFERLFAKGKDVRSLSCKVAAVGDSTAAALRARGIAPDVVPDKFMSSALIPLLPAHAIRAAIVRAQEGRDDLLDELRKRGGEVHLAVAYRNVPVTHDAGELRDIDVVTFTSASTVDNFFASGGSANGALVASIGPITSEAIRKHGRAVDVEAGAATIQALHDAVLERLK
;
A
#
# COMPACT_ATOMS: atom_id res chain seq x y z
N MET A 1 -14.58 38.59 35.12
CA MET A 1 -14.36 38.05 33.75
C MET A 1 -13.64 36.74 33.93
N THR A 2 -14.31 35.67 33.61
CA THR A 2 -13.73 34.31 33.64
C THR A 2 -12.77 34.14 32.45
N ALA A 3 -11.60 33.57 32.71
CA ALA A 3 -10.62 33.34 31.67
C ALA A 3 -11.14 32.30 30.67
N GLU A 4 -10.90 32.53 29.40
CA GLU A 4 -11.17 31.55 28.32
C GLU A 4 -10.31 30.31 28.54
N SER A 5 -10.86 29.18 28.24
CA SER A 5 -10.18 27.89 28.34
C SER A 5 -10.57 26.95 27.20
N ALA A 6 -9.67 26.07 26.80
CA ALA A 6 -9.96 25.00 25.87
C ALA A 6 -9.30 23.71 26.33
N VAL A 7 -9.95 22.59 26.01
CA VAL A 7 -9.36 21.24 26.18
C VAL A 7 -9.23 20.64 24.80
N VAL A 8 -7.99 20.29 24.43
CA VAL A 8 -7.67 19.68 23.14
C VAL A 8 -7.20 18.24 23.41
N SER A 9 -8.05 17.29 23.07
CA SER A 9 -7.77 15.85 23.17
C SER A 9 -7.15 15.35 21.87
N HIS A 10 -6.20 14.42 21.97
CA HIS A 10 -5.52 13.78 20.84
C HIS A 10 -4.98 14.77 19.78
N ALA A 11 -4.42 15.91 20.25
CA ALA A 11 -3.93 16.97 19.38
C ALA A 11 -3.08 16.46 18.21
N THR A 12 -3.35 16.98 16.99
CA THR A 12 -2.72 16.58 15.72
C THR A 12 -2.95 15.13 15.28
N ARG A 13 -3.98 14.50 15.80
CA ARG A 13 -4.46 13.19 15.35
C ARG A 13 -5.84 13.31 14.73
N PRO A 14 -6.25 12.37 13.86
CA PRO A 14 -7.59 12.39 13.25
C PRO A 14 -8.74 12.36 14.26
N GLU A 15 -8.47 11.86 15.47
CA GLU A 15 -9.42 11.82 16.59
C GLU A 15 -9.41 13.09 17.44
N GLN A 16 -8.69 14.13 17.04
CA GLN A 16 -8.65 15.40 17.78
C GLN A 16 -10.05 15.92 18.06
N ARG A 17 -10.25 16.35 19.28
CA ARG A 17 -11.45 17.10 19.70
C ARG A 17 -11.01 18.32 20.48
N THR A 18 -11.59 19.45 20.12
CA THR A 18 -11.35 20.73 20.80
C THR A 18 -12.64 21.22 21.41
N VAL A 19 -12.67 21.32 22.74
CA VAL A 19 -13.79 21.90 23.48
C VAL A 19 -13.35 23.23 24.04
N ALA A 20 -14.03 24.32 23.66
CA ALA A 20 -13.74 25.66 24.14
C ALA A 20 -14.85 26.16 25.07
N GLY A 21 -14.47 26.94 26.04
CA GLY A 21 -15.36 27.53 27.03
C GLY A 21 -14.64 28.52 27.93
N THR A 22 -15.08 28.61 29.17
CA THR A 22 -14.47 29.39 30.23
C THR A 22 -14.05 28.48 31.38
N LEU A 23 -13.17 28.95 32.29
CA LEU A 23 -12.80 28.16 33.48
C LEU A 23 -13.99 27.78 34.36
N GLU A 24 -15.13 28.45 34.23
CA GLU A 24 -16.36 28.12 34.97
C GLU A 24 -17.14 26.97 34.38
N ASP A 25 -17.14 26.81 33.05
CA ASP A 25 -18.00 25.84 32.35
C ASP A 25 -17.26 24.73 31.61
N ILE A 26 -15.95 24.80 31.49
CA ILE A 26 -15.14 23.88 30.69
C ILE A 26 -15.26 22.42 31.17
N GLU A 27 -15.33 22.19 32.49
CA GLU A 27 -15.46 20.84 33.06
C GLU A 27 -16.79 20.20 32.62
N ALA A 28 -17.88 20.96 32.70
CA ALA A 28 -19.20 20.47 32.29
C ALA A 28 -19.25 20.15 30.79
N ARG A 29 -18.68 21.03 29.95
CA ARG A 29 -18.60 20.84 28.49
C ARG A 29 -17.77 19.62 28.11
N VAL A 30 -16.61 19.43 28.73
CA VAL A 30 -15.73 18.28 28.50
C VAL A 30 -16.45 16.97 28.88
N ALA A 31 -17.19 16.97 29.99
CA ALA A 31 -17.98 15.81 30.42
C ALA A 31 -19.15 15.54 29.46
N GLU A 32 -19.87 16.56 28.99
CA GLU A 32 -20.96 16.44 28.02
C GLU A 32 -20.47 15.84 26.70
N GLU A 33 -19.34 16.36 26.18
CA GLU A 33 -18.73 15.90 24.93
C GLU A 33 -17.91 14.62 25.07
N LYS A 34 -17.81 14.07 26.28
CA LYS A 34 -17.09 12.81 26.60
C LYS A 34 -15.64 12.83 26.08
N VAL A 35 -14.95 13.94 26.29
CA VAL A 35 -13.55 14.08 25.90
C VAL A 35 -12.66 13.34 26.87
N GLU A 36 -11.85 12.40 26.36
CA GLU A 36 -10.97 11.54 27.14
C GLU A 36 -9.49 11.94 27.01
N PRO A 37 -8.65 11.65 28.03
CA PRO A 37 -7.20 11.80 27.93
C PRO A 37 -6.59 10.88 26.86
N PRO A 38 -5.42 11.24 26.30
CA PRO A 38 -4.58 12.38 26.65
C PRO A 38 -5.12 13.70 26.10
N ALA A 39 -5.13 14.74 26.93
CA ALA A 39 -5.62 16.06 26.54
C ALA A 39 -4.71 17.17 27.10
N LEU A 40 -4.68 18.30 26.38
CA LEU A 40 -4.03 19.53 26.80
C LEU A 40 -5.10 20.55 27.22
N ILE A 41 -4.84 21.26 28.30
CA ILE A 41 -5.67 22.39 28.73
C ILE A 41 -4.94 23.68 28.36
N VAL A 42 -5.61 24.55 27.64
CA VAL A 42 -5.12 25.87 27.24
C VAL A 42 -5.99 26.91 27.92
N VAL A 43 -5.39 27.89 28.60
CA VAL A 43 -6.09 28.94 29.36
C VAL A 43 -5.61 30.31 28.92
N GLY A 44 -6.54 31.22 28.70
CA GLY A 44 -6.28 32.63 28.37
C GLY A 44 -6.76 33.01 26.98
N GLU A 45 -6.53 34.26 26.60
CA GLU A 45 -6.98 34.83 25.31
C GLU A 45 -6.45 34.08 24.07
N VAL A 46 -5.36 33.32 24.22
CA VAL A 46 -4.80 32.47 23.15
C VAL A 46 -5.81 31.46 22.63
N VAL A 47 -6.81 31.07 23.41
CA VAL A 47 -7.90 30.16 23.01
C VAL A 47 -8.64 30.70 21.78
N ARG A 48 -8.81 32.02 21.66
CA ARG A 48 -9.47 32.66 20.51
C ARG A 48 -8.75 32.42 19.19
N LEU A 49 -7.43 32.15 19.23
CA LEU A 49 -6.68 31.86 18.00
C LEU A 49 -7.15 30.57 17.32
N HIS A 50 -7.83 29.67 18.04
CA HIS A 50 -8.39 28.46 17.45
C HIS A 50 -9.32 28.77 16.27
N GLU A 51 -10.10 29.84 16.35
CA GLU A 51 -11.02 30.26 15.28
C GLU A 51 -10.29 30.65 13.98
N THR A 52 -9.05 31.13 14.09
CA THR A 52 -8.27 31.66 12.96
C THR A 52 -7.15 30.71 12.49
N ILE A 53 -6.61 29.89 13.37
CA ILE A 53 -5.46 29.01 13.08
C ILE A 53 -5.77 27.52 13.25
N ASN A 54 -7.04 27.13 13.16
CA ASN A 54 -7.47 25.73 13.23
C ASN A 54 -7.12 24.97 11.94
N TRP A 55 -5.82 24.79 11.70
CA TRP A 55 -5.29 24.17 10.49
C TRP A 55 -5.52 22.66 10.44
N PHE A 56 -5.69 21.99 11.61
CA PHE A 56 -5.78 20.53 11.65
C PHE A 56 -7.23 20.05 11.41
N GLU A 57 -8.20 20.61 12.14
CA GLU A 57 -9.62 20.24 12.02
C GLU A 57 -10.26 20.77 10.72
N SER A 58 -9.60 21.75 10.07
CA SER A 58 -10.01 22.25 8.76
C SER A 58 -9.52 21.40 7.58
N LYS A 59 -8.76 20.32 7.84
CA LYS A 59 -8.31 19.41 6.78
C LYS A 59 -9.48 18.70 6.11
N PRO A 60 -9.44 18.47 4.79
CA PRO A 60 -10.58 18.02 4.00
C PRO A 60 -11.15 16.65 4.40
N LEU A 61 -10.34 15.79 5.02
CA LEU A 61 -10.77 14.47 5.51
C LEU A 61 -10.74 14.37 7.03
N PHE A 62 -10.69 15.49 7.74
CA PHE A 62 -10.76 15.46 9.19
C PHE A 62 -12.04 14.77 9.68
N GLY A 63 -11.89 13.87 10.66
CA GLY A 63 -13.00 13.07 11.18
C GLY A 63 -13.46 11.91 10.28
N ARG A 64 -12.88 11.73 9.09
CA ARG A 64 -13.19 10.62 8.20
C ARG A 64 -12.32 9.41 8.46
N ARG A 65 -12.92 8.21 8.36
CA ARG A 65 -12.23 6.92 8.49
C ARG A 65 -12.08 6.26 7.12
N VAL A 66 -10.83 6.08 6.69
CA VAL A 66 -10.48 5.55 5.37
C VAL A 66 -9.77 4.20 5.53
N VAL A 67 -10.33 3.16 4.91
CA VAL A 67 -9.71 1.83 4.87
C VAL A 67 -8.74 1.73 3.70
N VAL A 68 -7.52 1.31 4.00
CA VAL A 68 -6.49 0.97 3.01
C VAL A 68 -6.28 -0.54 3.03
N THR A 69 -6.67 -1.22 1.94
CA THR A 69 -6.68 -2.70 1.84
C THR A 69 -5.35 -3.29 1.36
N ARG A 70 -4.34 -2.44 1.12
CA ARG A 70 -3.03 -2.85 0.62
C ARG A 70 -2.19 -3.51 1.71
N ALA A 71 -1.27 -4.43 1.32
CA ALA A 71 -0.29 -5.01 2.24
C ALA A 71 0.49 -3.91 2.99
N ARG A 72 0.83 -4.14 4.26
CA ARG A 72 1.40 -3.11 5.17
C ARG A 72 2.62 -2.41 4.60
N GLU A 73 3.54 -3.16 4.00
CA GLU A 73 4.79 -2.64 3.43
C GLU A 73 4.56 -1.71 2.23
N GLN A 74 3.41 -1.86 1.56
CA GLN A 74 3.03 -1.09 0.38
C GLN A 74 1.96 -0.02 0.66
N ALA A 75 1.41 0.00 1.88
CA ALA A 75 0.35 0.93 2.26
C ALA A 75 0.88 2.31 2.66
N SER A 76 2.18 2.45 2.94
CA SER A 76 2.79 3.63 3.57
C SER A 76 2.47 4.95 2.85
N ASP A 77 2.59 4.99 1.52
CA ASP A 77 2.36 6.23 0.76
C ASP A 77 0.89 6.63 0.73
N LEU A 78 -0.03 5.69 0.49
CA LEU A 78 -1.46 5.97 0.46
C LEU A 78 -1.97 6.34 1.86
N LYS A 79 -1.50 5.64 2.89
CA LYS A 79 -1.77 5.96 4.29
C LYS A 79 -1.32 7.38 4.61
N ARG A 80 -0.07 7.73 4.28
CA ARG A 80 0.50 9.06 4.54
C ARG A 80 -0.34 10.15 3.87
N LEU A 81 -0.73 10.00 2.61
CA LEU A 81 -1.55 10.97 1.89
C LEU A 81 -2.90 11.21 2.56
N PHE A 82 -3.59 10.15 3.00
CA PHE A 82 -4.86 10.29 3.70
C PHE A 82 -4.69 10.90 5.09
N GLU A 83 -3.66 10.52 5.85
CA GLU A 83 -3.35 11.10 7.17
C GLU A 83 -2.95 12.59 7.05
N GLU A 84 -2.17 12.96 6.05
CA GLU A 84 -1.84 14.36 5.74
C GLU A 84 -3.10 15.18 5.41
N SER A 85 -4.12 14.55 4.84
CA SER A 85 -5.43 15.15 4.58
C SER A 85 -6.39 15.12 5.77
N GLY A 86 -5.97 14.59 6.93
CA GLY A 86 -6.71 14.57 8.19
C GLY A 86 -7.53 13.31 8.46
N ALA A 87 -7.48 12.32 7.59
CA ALA A 87 -8.24 11.08 7.79
C ALA A 87 -7.64 10.18 8.88
N GLN A 88 -8.50 9.44 9.58
CA GLN A 88 -8.11 8.26 10.33
C GLN A 88 -7.96 7.07 9.36
N VAL A 89 -6.74 6.59 9.18
CA VAL A 89 -6.48 5.45 8.28
C VAL A 89 -6.54 4.13 9.04
N VAL A 90 -7.47 3.29 8.63
CA VAL A 90 -7.58 1.89 9.07
C VAL A 90 -6.86 1.01 8.06
N GLN A 91 -5.75 0.40 8.48
CA GLN A 91 -5.06 -0.56 7.63
C GLN A 91 -5.76 -1.92 7.72
N PHE A 92 -6.25 -2.40 6.59
CA PHE A 92 -6.90 -3.70 6.45
C PHE A 92 -6.14 -4.52 5.39
N PRO A 93 -4.91 -4.97 5.70
CA PRO A 93 -4.10 -5.73 4.75
C PRO A 93 -4.77 -7.07 4.46
N THR A 94 -5.11 -7.31 3.21
CA THR A 94 -5.78 -8.55 2.79
C THR A 94 -4.82 -9.70 2.57
N ILE A 95 -3.53 -9.39 2.48
CA ILE A 95 -2.42 -10.34 2.38
C ILE A 95 -1.26 -9.88 3.26
N GLU A 96 -0.52 -10.84 3.76
CA GLU A 96 0.79 -10.66 4.39
C GLU A 96 1.86 -11.27 3.47
N ILE A 97 2.97 -10.53 3.31
CA ILE A 97 4.12 -10.98 2.56
C ILE A 97 5.04 -11.69 3.54
N VAL A 98 5.20 -13.00 3.37
CA VAL A 98 6.03 -13.83 4.25
C VAL A 98 7.18 -14.46 3.49
N PRO A 99 8.29 -14.82 4.15
CA PRO A 99 9.38 -15.57 3.52
C PRO A 99 8.89 -16.88 2.85
N PRO A 100 9.58 -17.37 1.84
CA PRO A 100 9.28 -18.68 1.25
C PRO A 100 9.46 -19.78 2.31
N GLU A 101 8.82 -20.95 2.12
CA GLU A 101 8.99 -22.11 3.02
C GLU A 101 10.44 -22.61 3.03
N SER A 102 11.13 -22.43 1.90
CA SER A 102 12.53 -22.75 1.75
C SER A 102 13.22 -21.72 0.87
N PHE A 103 14.37 -21.27 1.30
CA PHE A 103 15.23 -20.38 0.50
C PHE A 103 16.00 -21.10 -0.61
N ALA A 104 15.89 -22.43 -0.74
CA ALA A 104 16.71 -23.21 -1.67
C ALA A 104 16.60 -22.72 -3.13
N SER A 105 15.40 -22.36 -3.61
CA SER A 105 15.22 -21.84 -4.97
C SER A 105 15.80 -20.43 -5.14
N LEU A 106 15.68 -19.58 -4.13
CA LEU A 106 16.26 -18.25 -4.14
C LEU A 106 17.79 -18.30 -4.00
N ASP A 107 18.30 -19.21 -3.15
CA ASP A 107 19.72 -19.47 -2.99
C ASP A 107 20.37 -19.94 -4.29
N ARG A 108 19.69 -20.82 -5.03
CA ARG A 108 20.13 -21.25 -6.35
C ARG A 108 20.24 -20.07 -7.32
N ALA A 109 19.27 -19.15 -7.30
CA ALA A 109 19.30 -17.93 -8.13
C ALA A 109 20.47 -17.00 -7.75
N VAL A 110 20.89 -16.98 -6.49
CA VAL A 110 22.04 -16.19 -6.00
C VAL A 110 23.37 -16.88 -6.27
N ASP A 111 23.43 -18.21 -6.24
CA ASP A 111 24.69 -18.97 -6.30
C ASP A 111 25.12 -19.37 -7.70
N GLU A 112 24.18 -19.58 -8.61
CA GLU A 112 24.48 -19.99 -9.97
C GLU A 112 24.64 -18.78 -10.92
N ALA A 113 25.38 -18.99 -12.01
CA ALA A 113 25.51 -18.01 -13.08
C ALA A 113 24.29 -18.09 -14.02
N TRP A 114 23.68 -16.97 -14.27
CA TRP A 114 22.55 -16.82 -15.19
C TRP A 114 22.91 -15.86 -16.34
N GLU A 115 22.27 -16.03 -17.49
CA GLU A 115 22.33 -15.01 -18.54
C GLU A 115 21.37 -13.86 -18.23
N TRP A 116 20.23 -14.18 -17.60
CA TRP A 116 19.20 -13.23 -17.22
C TRP A 116 18.70 -13.45 -15.80
N LEU A 117 18.62 -12.35 -15.04
CA LEU A 117 17.82 -12.26 -13.83
C LEU A 117 16.57 -11.41 -14.10
N ILE A 118 15.40 -11.97 -13.88
CA ILE A 118 14.12 -11.32 -14.18
C ILE A 118 13.35 -11.08 -12.88
N PHE A 119 13.11 -9.81 -12.55
CA PHE A 119 12.38 -9.42 -11.36
C PHE A 119 10.97 -8.96 -11.70
N THR A 120 9.97 -9.59 -11.08
CA THR A 120 8.57 -9.27 -11.35
C THR A 120 7.95 -8.30 -10.33
N SER A 121 8.63 -8.01 -9.22
CA SER A 121 8.12 -7.15 -8.15
C SER A 121 9.24 -6.54 -7.31
N THR A 122 8.94 -5.43 -6.63
CA THR A 122 9.82 -4.78 -5.65
C THR A 122 10.18 -5.71 -4.48
N ASN A 123 9.22 -6.52 -4.01
CA ASN A 123 9.43 -7.48 -2.94
C ASN A 123 10.41 -8.59 -3.37
N GLY A 124 10.31 -9.04 -4.62
CA GLY A 124 11.28 -9.97 -5.20
C GLY A 124 12.70 -9.40 -5.22
N VAL A 125 12.84 -8.11 -5.59
CA VAL A 125 14.13 -7.41 -5.52
C VAL A 125 14.64 -7.39 -4.08
N SER A 126 13.83 -6.97 -3.11
CA SER A 126 14.24 -6.88 -1.71
C SER A 126 14.70 -8.24 -1.18
N ALA A 127 13.88 -9.27 -1.33
CA ALA A 127 14.19 -10.61 -0.83
C ALA A 127 15.46 -11.20 -1.50
N PHE A 128 15.65 -10.99 -2.80
CA PHE A 128 16.84 -11.44 -3.50
C PHE A 128 18.12 -10.78 -2.96
N PHE A 129 18.08 -9.45 -2.77
CA PHE A 129 19.25 -8.73 -2.27
C PHE A 129 19.55 -9.03 -0.79
N GLU A 130 18.52 -9.18 0.05
CA GLU A 130 18.71 -9.64 1.42
C GLU A 130 19.41 -10.99 1.45
N ARG A 131 19.00 -11.91 0.56
CA ARG A 131 19.62 -13.23 0.47
C ARG A 131 21.02 -13.18 -0.09
N LEU A 132 21.27 -12.34 -1.12
CA LEU A 132 22.60 -12.08 -1.69
C LEU A 132 23.57 -11.61 -0.60
N PHE A 133 23.18 -10.60 0.19
CA PHE A 133 24.00 -10.06 1.26
C PHE A 133 24.19 -11.05 2.41
N ALA A 134 23.17 -11.82 2.78
CA ALA A 134 23.27 -12.87 3.79
C ALA A 134 24.28 -13.96 3.41
N LYS A 135 24.54 -14.16 2.11
CA LYS A 135 25.57 -15.05 1.58
C LYS A 135 26.95 -14.39 1.42
N GLY A 136 27.12 -13.15 1.90
CA GLY A 136 28.37 -12.41 1.79
C GLY A 136 28.69 -11.92 0.38
N LYS A 137 27.72 -11.94 -0.53
CA LYS A 137 27.85 -11.43 -1.91
C LYS A 137 27.28 -10.01 -2.02
N ASP A 138 27.64 -9.30 -3.08
CA ASP A 138 27.08 -8.01 -3.43
C ASP A 138 26.82 -7.89 -4.94
N VAL A 139 26.37 -6.73 -5.41
CA VAL A 139 26.01 -6.47 -6.81
C VAL A 139 27.13 -6.81 -7.80
N ARG A 140 28.39 -6.75 -7.39
CA ARG A 140 29.57 -7.07 -8.23
C ARG A 140 29.68 -8.55 -8.57
N SER A 141 28.95 -9.41 -7.83
CA SER A 141 28.88 -10.84 -8.14
C SER A 141 27.88 -11.17 -9.26
N LEU A 142 27.05 -10.20 -9.67
CA LEU A 142 26.06 -10.37 -10.70
C LEU A 142 26.65 -9.96 -12.07
N SER A 143 26.91 -10.97 -12.91
CA SER A 143 27.47 -10.78 -14.26
C SER A 143 26.44 -11.13 -15.35
N CYS A 144 25.17 -10.84 -15.13
CA CYS A 144 24.04 -11.18 -16.00
C CYS A 144 23.27 -9.93 -16.44
N LYS A 145 22.45 -10.07 -17.47
CA LYS A 145 21.46 -9.07 -17.83
C LYS A 145 20.28 -9.11 -16.84
N VAL A 146 19.69 -7.96 -16.61
CA VAL A 146 18.60 -7.81 -15.65
C VAL A 146 17.35 -7.24 -16.33
N ALA A 147 16.21 -7.89 -16.11
CA ALA A 147 14.91 -7.41 -16.55
C ALA A 147 13.99 -7.12 -15.36
N ALA A 148 13.16 -6.08 -15.46
CA ALA A 148 12.18 -5.69 -14.46
C ALA A 148 10.80 -5.53 -15.11
N VAL A 149 9.74 -6.04 -14.47
CA VAL A 149 8.34 -5.98 -14.96
C VAL A 149 7.68 -4.62 -14.67
N GLY A 150 8.39 -3.56 -14.47
CA GLY A 150 7.76 -2.25 -14.31
C GLY A 150 8.63 -1.25 -13.60
N ASP A 151 8.22 0.02 -13.65
CA ASP A 151 9.02 1.15 -13.19
C ASP A 151 9.38 1.08 -11.70
N SER A 152 8.45 0.67 -10.84
CA SER A 152 8.72 0.52 -9.40
C SER A 152 9.78 -0.55 -9.12
N THR A 153 9.73 -1.68 -9.85
CA THR A 153 10.74 -2.76 -9.76
C THR A 153 12.08 -2.29 -10.30
N ALA A 154 12.07 -1.55 -11.41
CA ALA A 154 13.26 -0.94 -11.98
C ALA A 154 13.88 0.10 -11.03
N ALA A 155 13.07 0.94 -10.40
CA ALA A 155 13.52 1.90 -9.38
C ALA A 155 14.16 1.19 -8.17
N ALA A 156 13.55 0.09 -7.69
CA ALA A 156 14.09 -0.70 -6.60
C ALA A 156 15.46 -1.34 -6.93
N LEU A 157 15.67 -1.75 -8.19
CA LEU A 157 16.97 -2.25 -8.68
C LEU A 157 17.99 -1.11 -8.76
N ARG A 158 17.61 0.06 -9.31
CA ARG A 158 18.50 1.25 -9.40
C ARG A 158 18.96 1.72 -8.02
N ALA A 159 18.06 1.70 -7.02
CA ALA A 159 18.41 2.02 -5.63
C ALA A 159 19.48 1.08 -5.04
N ARG A 160 19.66 -0.10 -5.64
CA ARG A 160 20.69 -1.09 -5.27
C ARG A 160 21.91 -1.09 -6.23
N GLY A 161 21.99 -0.11 -7.12
CA GLY A 161 23.10 0.05 -8.05
C GLY A 161 22.99 -0.74 -9.36
N ILE A 162 21.82 -1.32 -9.68
CA ILE A 162 21.60 -2.06 -10.91
C ILE A 162 20.65 -1.28 -11.84
N ALA A 163 21.11 -0.92 -13.01
CA ALA A 163 20.26 -0.45 -14.08
C ALA A 163 19.71 -1.66 -14.86
N PRO A 164 18.37 -1.90 -14.88
CA PRO A 164 17.83 -2.99 -15.68
C PRO A 164 18.08 -2.77 -17.18
N ASP A 165 18.44 -3.85 -17.89
CA ASP A 165 18.63 -3.83 -19.35
C ASP A 165 17.27 -3.74 -20.09
N VAL A 166 16.21 -4.30 -19.49
CA VAL A 166 14.88 -4.34 -20.09
C VAL A 166 13.81 -3.99 -19.05
N VAL A 167 12.94 -3.04 -19.43
CA VAL A 167 11.71 -2.69 -18.70
C VAL A 167 10.61 -2.49 -19.74
N PRO A 168 9.48 -3.22 -19.69
CA PRO A 168 8.41 -3.08 -20.66
C PRO A 168 7.53 -1.85 -20.34
N ASP A 169 6.92 -1.26 -21.37
CA ASP A 169 5.96 -0.14 -21.22
C ASP A 169 4.66 -0.55 -20.51
N LYS A 170 4.32 -1.83 -20.56
CA LYS A 170 3.14 -2.39 -19.86
C LYS A 170 3.60 -3.22 -18.67
N PHE A 171 3.06 -2.94 -17.50
CA PHE A 171 3.40 -3.56 -16.22
C PHE A 171 2.87 -4.99 -16.07
N MET A 172 3.19 -5.86 -17.03
CA MET A 172 2.82 -7.26 -17.06
C MET A 172 4.03 -8.13 -17.46
N SER A 173 4.19 -9.29 -16.81
CA SER A 173 5.30 -10.21 -17.10
C SER A 173 5.30 -10.70 -18.55
N SER A 174 4.13 -10.87 -19.15
CA SER A 174 3.97 -11.22 -20.57
C SER A 174 4.52 -10.14 -21.52
N ALA A 175 4.55 -8.88 -21.12
CA ALA A 175 5.11 -7.79 -21.92
C ALA A 175 6.66 -7.84 -22.02
N LEU A 176 7.35 -8.59 -21.15
CA LEU A 176 8.76 -8.88 -21.30
C LEU A 176 9.07 -9.87 -22.43
N ILE A 177 8.15 -10.75 -22.77
CA ILE A 177 8.35 -11.83 -23.75
C ILE A 177 8.93 -11.34 -25.09
N PRO A 178 8.38 -10.31 -25.73
CA PRO A 178 8.92 -9.82 -27.01
C PRO A 178 10.26 -9.05 -26.86
N LEU A 179 10.60 -8.63 -25.66
CA LEU A 179 11.81 -7.85 -25.38
C LEU A 179 13.01 -8.73 -24.98
N LEU A 180 12.74 -9.99 -24.63
CA LEU A 180 13.76 -10.98 -24.30
C LEU A 180 14.18 -11.74 -25.57
N PRO A 181 15.41 -12.32 -25.62
CA PRO A 181 15.90 -13.05 -26.78
C PRO A 181 14.91 -14.15 -27.25
N ALA A 182 14.77 -14.30 -28.56
CA ALA A 182 13.91 -15.32 -29.16
C ALA A 182 14.51 -16.74 -29.12
N HIS A 183 15.83 -16.85 -28.86
CA HIS A 183 16.53 -18.14 -28.70
C HIS A 183 16.49 -18.60 -27.24
N ALA A 184 16.89 -19.83 -27.02
CA ALA A 184 17.03 -20.41 -25.69
C ALA A 184 17.99 -19.60 -24.82
N ILE A 185 17.59 -19.25 -23.60
CA ILE A 185 18.40 -18.54 -22.62
C ILE A 185 18.43 -19.26 -21.29
N ARG A 186 19.44 -19.01 -20.49
CA ARG A 186 19.51 -19.45 -19.10
C ARG A 186 19.06 -18.33 -18.17
N ALA A 187 17.86 -18.43 -17.59
CA ALA A 187 17.24 -17.35 -16.82
C ALA A 187 16.74 -17.78 -15.45
N ALA A 188 16.86 -16.90 -14.44
CA ALA A 188 16.15 -17.04 -13.19
C ALA A 188 15.07 -15.94 -13.07
N ILE A 189 13.84 -16.35 -12.75
CA ILE A 189 12.70 -15.47 -12.52
C ILE A 189 12.47 -15.36 -11.02
N VAL A 190 12.70 -14.17 -10.46
CA VAL A 190 12.55 -13.88 -9.04
C VAL A 190 11.15 -13.28 -8.80
N ARG A 191 10.27 -14.02 -8.12
CA ARG A 191 8.88 -13.61 -7.89
C ARG A 191 8.26 -14.23 -6.63
N ALA A 192 6.99 -13.88 -6.37
CA ALA A 192 6.17 -14.60 -5.39
C ALA A 192 5.96 -16.08 -5.81
N GLN A 193 5.66 -16.92 -4.84
CA GLN A 193 5.24 -18.30 -5.10
C GLN A 193 3.97 -18.33 -5.95
N GLU A 194 3.00 -17.49 -5.60
CA GLU A 194 1.75 -17.30 -6.33
C GLU A 194 1.97 -16.29 -7.46
N GLY A 195 1.93 -16.75 -8.69
CA GLY A 195 2.11 -15.86 -9.84
C GLY A 195 1.77 -16.56 -11.14
N ARG A 196 1.61 -15.78 -12.22
CA ARG A 196 1.34 -16.32 -13.55
C ARG A 196 2.60 -16.93 -14.13
N ASP A 197 2.45 -18.08 -14.79
CA ASP A 197 3.56 -18.80 -15.40
C ASP A 197 3.79 -18.45 -16.87
N ASP A 198 3.01 -17.51 -17.46
CA ASP A 198 3.07 -17.14 -18.88
C ASP A 198 4.51 -16.88 -19.36
N LEU A 199 5.31 -16.13 -18.60
CA LEU A 199 6.70 -15.84 -18.93
C LEU A 199 7.60 -17.07 -18.78
N LEU A 200 7.41 -17.84 -17.72
CA LEU A 200 8.15 -19.07 -17.43
C LEU A 200 7.93 -20.10 -18.56
N ASP A 201 6.66 -20.32 -18.91
CA ASP A 201 6.26 -21.29 -19.91
C ASP A 201 6.75 -20.89 -21.30
N GLU A 202 6.65 -19.62 -21.66
CA GLU A 202 7.12 -19.14 -22.96
C GLU A 202 8.64 -19.27 -23.10
N LEU A 203 9.42 -18.93 -22.09
CA LEU A 203 10.88 -19.08 -22.13
C LEU A 203 11.30 -20.56 -22.20
N ARG A 204 10.60 -21.44 -21.48
CA ARG A 204 10.81 -22.91 -21.57
C ARG A 204 10.46 -23.45 -22.97
N LYS A 205 9.37 -22.97 -23.55
CA LYS A 205 8.94 -23.32 -24.91
C LYS A 205 9.98 -22.93 -25.97
N ARG A 206 10.72 -21.85 -25.75
CA ARG A 206 11.87 -21.45 -26.59
C ARG A 206 13.12 -22.34 -26.36
N GLY A 207 13.03 -23.36 -25.50
CA GLY A 207 14.13 -24.28 -25.17
C GLY A 207 15.05 -23.76 -24.06
N GLY A 208 14.67 -22.65 -23.37
CA GLY A 208 15.48 -22.06 -22.30
C GLY A 208 15.52 -22.91 -21.03
N GLU A 209 16.66 -22.85 -20.31
CA GLU A 209 16.77 -23.31 -18.93
C GLU A 209 16.22 -22.21 -18.01
N VAL A 210 15.01 -22.41 -17.49
CA VAL A 210 14.35 -21.39 -16.67
C VAL A 210 14.14 -21.88 -15.25
N HIS A 211 14.76 -21.17 -14.30
CA HIS A 211 14.65 -21.41 -12.88
C HIS A 211 13.65 -20.44 -12.25
N LEU A 212 12.67 -20.96 -11.50
CA LEU A 212 11.77 -20.15 -10.69
C LEU A 212 12.37 -19.96 -9.30
N ALA A 213 12.78 -18.74 -8.98
CA ALA A 213 13.28 -18.35 -7.68
C ALA A 213 12.15 -17.76 -6.85
N VAL A 214 11.57 -18.57 -5.97
CA VAL A 214 10.51 -18.13 -5.06
C VAL A 214 11.13 -17.23 -3.99
N ALA A 215 10.81 -15.93 -4.07
CA ALA A 215 11.36 -14.91 -3.18
C ALA A 215 10.51 -14.70 -1.93
N TYR A 216 9.19 -14.86 -2.04
CA TYR A 216 8.23 -14.66 -0.96
C TYR A 216 6.90 -15.37 -1.28
N ARG A 217 6.01 -15.42 -0.28
CA ARG A 217 4.63 -15.90 -0.41
C ARG A 217 3.65 -14.82 0.01
N ASN A 218 2.48 -14.83 -0.60
CA ASN A 218 1.34 -14.02 -0.18
C ASN A 218 0.40 -14.91 0.65
N VAL A 219 0.28 -14.63 1.93
CA VAL A 219 -0.61 -15.38 2.83
C VAL A 219 -1.85 -14.54 3.10
N PRO A 220 -3.07 -15.08 2.93
CA PRO A 220 -4.29 -14.38 3.31
C PRO A 220 -4.28 -14.02 4.80
N VAL A 221 -4.73 -12.81 5.12
CA VAL A 221 -4.91 -12.35 6.50
C VAL A 221 -6.40 -12.45 6.85
N THR A 222 -6.71 -13.03 8.00
CA THR A 222 -8.06 -13.01 8.56
C THR A 222 -8.21 -11.82 9.50
N HIS A 223 -9.32 -11.10 9.36
CA HIS A 223 -9.63 -9.93 10.17
C HIS A 223 -10.85 -10.16 11.06
N ASP A 224 -10.91 -9.44 12.17
CA ASP A 224 -12.13 -9.37 12.96
C ASP A 224 -13.14 -8.45 12.26
N ALA A 225 -14.38 -8.90 12.11
CA ALA A 225 -15.47 -8.11 11.52
C ALA A 225 -15.73 -6.78 12.25
N GLY A 226 -15.25 -6.63 13.49
CA GLY A 226 -15.33 -5.38 14.26
C GLY A 226 -14.39 -4.27 13.82
N GLU A 227 -13.33 -4.58 13.07
CA GLU A 227 -12.33 -3.57 12.62
C GLU A 227 -12.92 -2.55 11.64
N LEU A 228 -13.95 -2.92 10.88
CA LEU A 228 -14.58 -2.09 9.84
C LEU A 228 -15.88 -1.40 10.32
N ARG A 229 -15.90 -0.88 11.55
CA ARG A 229 -17.04 -0.08 12.04
C ARG A 229 -16.86 1.38 11.65
N ASP A 230 -17.97 2.04 11.33
CA ASP A 230 -18.03 3.49 11.04
C ASP A 230 -17.01 3.95 10.00
N ILE A 231 -16.89 3.20 8.89
CA ILE A 231 -15.97 3.49 7.78
C ILE A 231 -16.66 4.40 6.77
N ASP A 232 -15.99 5.51 6.39
CA ASP A 232 -16.47 6.42 5.35
C ASP A 232 -16.03 5.97 3.95
N VAL A 233 -14.82 5.45 3.80
CA VAL A 233 -14.25 5.06 2.50
C VAL A 233 -13.45 3.77 2.60
N VAL A 234 -13.63 2.88 1.62
CA VAL A 234 -12.75 1.71 1.40
C VAL A 234 -12.04 1.88 0.06
N THR A 235 -10.71 1.80 0.07
CA THR A 235 -9.88 1.98 -1.13
C THR A 235 -9.28 0.67 -1.62
N PHE A 236 -9.34 0.43 -2.94
CA PHE A 236 -8.80 -0.74 -3.60
C PHE A 236 -7.78 -0.35 -4.67
N THR A 237 -6.59 -0.96 -4.61
CA THR A 237 -5.48 -0.67 -5.52
C THR A 237 -5.18 -1.80 -6.53
N SER A 238 -5.92 -2.92 -6.48
CA SER A 238 -5.84 -4.01 -7.45
C SER A 238 -7.06 -4.92 -7.36
N ALA A 239 -7.32 -5.69 -8.41
CA ALA A 239 -8.39 -6.70 -8.40
C ALA A 239 -8.17 -7.76 -7.32
N SER A 240 -6.92 -8.20 -7.10
CA SER A 240 -6.61 -9.18 -6.07
C SER A 240 -6.86 -8.67 -4.65
N THR A 241 -6.67 -7.38 -4.37
CA THR A 241 -7.02 -6.81 -3.07
C THR A 241 -8.54 -6.78 -2.86
N VAL A 242 -9.33 -6.61 -3.94
CA VAL A 242 -10.79 -6.71 -3.88
C VAL A 242 -11.21 -8.14 -3.52
N ASP A 243 -10.73 -9.12 -4.29
CA ASP A 243 -11.09 -10.53 -4.09
C ASP A 243 -10.72 -11.00 -2.68
N ASN A 244 -9.52 -10.67 -2.22
CA ASN A 244 -9.04 -11.03 -0.88
C ASN A 244 -9.81 -10.32 0.24
N PHE A 245 -10.19 -9.03 0.04
CA PHE A 245 -10.98 -8.28 1.02
C PHE A 245 -12.32 -8.97 1.29
N PHE A 246 -13.06 -9.31 0.26
CA PHE A 246 -14.33 -10.01 0.42
C PHE A 246 -14.17 -11.45 0.91
N ALA A 247 -13.12 -12.15 0.47
CA ALA A 247 -12.81 -13.51 0.94
C ALA A 247 -12.43 -13.54 2.44
N SER A 248 -11.79 -12.49 2.97
CA SER A 248 -11.45 -12.36 4.39
C SER A 248 -12.60 -11.86 5.28
N GLY A 249 -13.82 -11.75 4.73
CA GLY A 249 -15.00 -11.26 5.47
C GLY A 249 -15.11 -9.74 5.54
N GLY A 250 -14.32 -9.02 4.76
CA GLY A 250 -14.41 -7.56 4.67
C GLY A 250 -15.77 -7.11 4.14
N SER A 251 -16.31 -6.04 4.73
CA SER A 251 -17.56 -5.42 4.32
C SER A 251 -17.37 -3.92 4.09
N ALA A 252 -17.82 -3.46 2.93
CA ALA A 252 -17.84 -2.03 2.60
C ALA A 252 -19.26 -1.44 2.72
N ASN A 253 -20.12 -2.02 3.57
CA ASN A 253 -21.49 -1.56 3.74
C ASN A 253 -21.52 -0.18 4.39
N GLY A 254 -22.22 0.75 3.72
CA GLY A 254 -22.32 2.15 4.18
C GLY A 254 -21.13 3.04 3.82
N ALA A 255 -20.00 2.47 3.39
CA ALA A 255 -18.82 3.21 2.97
C ALA A 255 -18.81 3.50 1.46
N LEU A 256 -18.18 4.59 1.04
CA LEU A 256 -17.82 4.84 -0.35
C LEU A 256 -16.74 3.85 -0.79
N VAL A 257 -16.87 3.31 -1.99
CA VAL A 257 -15.91 2.36 -2.57
C VAL A 257 -15.07 3.04 -3.64
N ALA A 258 -13.77 3.17 -3.37
CA ALA A 258 -12.83 3.83 -4.25
C ALA A 258 -11.87 2.83 -4.93
N SER A 259 -11.71 2.97 -6.24
CA SER A 259 -10.93 2.13 -7.11
C SER A 259 -9.79 2.90 -7.78
N ILE A 260 -8.61 2.26 -7.88
CA ILE A 260 -7.46 2.85 -8.58
C ILE A 260 -7.62 2.86 -10.11
N GLY A 261 -8.58 2.13 -10.66
CA GLY A 261 -8.82 2.10 -12.10
C GLY A 261 -9.71 0.97 -12.59
N PRO A 262 -9.96 0.87 -13.91
CA PRO A 262 -11.03 0.06 -14.50
C PRO A 262 -10.99 -1.44 -14.16
N ILE A 263 -9.81 -2.05 -14.13
CA ILE A 263 -9.65 -3.50 -13.81
C ILE A 263 -10.08 -3.77 -12.37
N THR A 264 -9.72 -2.88 -11.45
CA THR A 264 -10.10 -2.97 -10.04
C THR A 264 -11.59 -2.71 -9.86
N SER A 265 -12.14 -1.73 -10.60
CA SER A 265 -13.57 -1.43 -10.63
C SER A 265 -14.40 -2.62 -11.12
N GLU A 266 -13.94 -3.33 -12.14
CA GLU A 266 -14.61 -4.54 -12.62
C GLU A 266 -14.64 -5.64 -11.54
N ALA A 267 -13.54 -5.85 -10.81
CA ALA A 267 -13.49 -6.78 -9.69
C ALA A 267 -14.49 -6.41 -8.58
N ILE A 268 -14.59 -5.12 -8.23
CA ILE A 268 -15.55 -4.63 -7.23
C ILE A 268 -16.99 -4.95 -7.67
N ARG A 269 -17.33 -4.69 -8.95
CA ARG A 269 -18.66 -4.96 -9.49
C ARG A 269 -18.99 -6.48 -9.52
N LYS A 270 -18.00 -7.35 -9.74
CA LYS A 270 -18.18 -8.82 -9.66
C LYS A 270 -18.57 -9.29 -8.25
N HIS A 271 -18.14 -8.57 -7.20
CA HIS A 271 -18.57 -8.80 -5.83
C HIS A 271 -19.90 -8.11 -5.47
N GLY A 272 -20.66 -7.61 -6.47
CA GLY A 272 -21.97 -7.01 -6.28
C GLY A 272 -21.95 -5.61 -5.66
N ARG A 273 -20.80 -4.90 -5.69
CA ARG A 273 -20.65 -3.56 -5.15
C ARG A 273 -20.56 -2.50 -6.25
N ALA A 274 -21.18 -1.36 -6.01
CA ALA A 274 -20.97 -0.17 -6.84
C ALA A 274 -19.58 0.41 -6.59
N VAL A 275 -19.02 1.07 -7.60
CA VAL A 275 -17.81 1.89 -7.48
C VAL A 275 -18.25 3.33 -7.43
N ASP A 276 -18.01 4.00 -6.29
CA ASP A 276 -18.43 5.39 -6.06
C ASP A 276 -17.38 6.37 -6.57
N VAL A 277 -16.11 5.94 -6.58
CA VAL A 277 -14.95 6.72 -7.03
C VAL A 277 -14.02 5.83 -7.86
N GLU A 278 -13.66 6.26 -9.06
CA GLU A 278 -12.62 5.66 -9.88
C GLU A 278 -11.56 6.71 -10.18
N ALA A 279 -10.29 6.41 -9.89
CA ALA A 279 -9.19 7.33 -10.15
C ALA A 279 -8.98 7.53 -11.66
N GLY A 280 -8.68 8.76 -12.07
CA GLY A 280 -8.43 9.10 -13.48
C GLY A 280 -7.13 8.54 -14.04
N ALA A 281 -6.22 8.07 -13.17
CA ALA A 281 -4.98 7.38 -13.52
C ALA A 281 -4.68 6.30 -12.48
N ALA A 282 -4.03 5.22 -12.88
CA ALA A 282 -3.71 4.10 -11.99
C ALA A 282 -2.53 4.41 -11.06
N THR A 283 -2.62 5.50 -10.30
CA THR A 283 -1.61 5.95 -9.33
C THR A 283 -2.25 6.17 -7.95
N ILE A 284 -1.44 6.03 -6.91
CA ILE A 284 -1.86 6.27 -5.53
C ILE A 284 -2.30 7.72 -5.32
N GLN A 285 -1.59 8.69 -5.93
CA GLN A 285 -1.94 10.10 -5.86
C GLN A 285 -3.31 10.36 -6.50
N ALA A 286 -3.56 9.84 -7.71
CA ALA A 286 -4.84 10.03 -8.39
C ALA A 286 -6.01 9.40 -7.62
N LEU A 287 -5.80 8.25 -6.95
CA LEU A 287 -6.81 7.63 -6.09
C LEU A 287 -7.14 8.53 -4.89
N HIS A 288 -6.11 9.05 -4.22
CA HIS A 288 -6.28 9.97 -3.10
C HIS A 288 -7.05 11.23 -3.54
N ASP A 289 -6.63 11.86 -4.65
CA ASP A 289 -7.23 13.11 -5.14
C ASP A 289 -8.71 12.92 -5.54
N ALA A 290 -9.03 11.78 -6.17
CA ALA A 290 -10.41 11.44 -6.53
C ALA A 290 -11.30 11.22 -5.28
N VAL A 291 -10.78 10.64 -4.21
CA VAL A 291 -11.48 10.52 -2.93
C VAL A 291 -11.72 11.90 -2.30
N LEU A 292 -10.68 12.75 -2.31
CA LEU A 292 -10.81 14.13 -1.81
C LEU A 292 -11.89 14.92 -2.57
N GLU A 293 -11.91 14.82 -3.89
CA GLU A 293 -12.91 15.52 -4.72
C GLU A 293 -14.33 15.05 -4.44
N ARG A 294 -14.51 13.75 -4.19
CA ARG A 294 -15.83 13.14 -3.92
C ARG A 294 -16.40 13.51 -2.55
N LEU A 295 -15.52 13.82 -1.58
CA LEU A 295 -15.91 14.11 -0.19
C LEU A 295 -15.94 15.60 0.17
N LYS A 296 -15.54 16.48 -0.74
CA LYS A 296 -15.76 17.93 -0.66
C LYS A 296 -17.24 18.26 -0.83
#